data_67f65543fa6af2ad39af5183373ef922
#
_entry.id   67f65543fa6af2ad39af5183373ef922
#
_cell.length_a   1.000
_cell.length_b   1.000
_cell.length_c   1.000
_cell.angle_alpha   90.00
_cell.angle_beta   90.00
_cell.angle_gamma   90.00
#
_symmetry.space_group_name_H-M   'P 1'
#
loop_
_entity.id
_entity.type
_entity.pdbx_description
1 polymer ?
#
loop_
_entity_poly.entity_id
_entity_poly.type
_entity_poly.pdbx_seq_one_letter_code
_entity_poly.pdbx_strand_id
1 'polypeptide(L)'
;HLVSNGGRTRFHSVKNALDKIDNDAIIAIHDAARPIVSKKLIATLLSNVRDGKGTVPMIQINDSIRKKSGSNTIMVNRENILIVQTPQCFIAKDIKKSYKVRYSKKFTDDASVFEADGGKIKQIDGEISNIKITNKQDLKIINSIMN
;
A
#
# COMPACT_ATOMS: atom_id res chain seq x y z
N HIS A 1 8.96 -17.14 -12.67
CA HIS A 1 9.13 -16.11 -11.64
C HIS A 1 10.33 -15.24 -12.00
N LEU A 2 10.17 -13.92 -11.92
CA LEU A 2 11.24 -12.95 -12.09
C LEU A 2 11.70 -12.45 -10.72
N VAL A 3 13.00 -12.35 -10.53
CA VAL A 3 13.60 -11.76 -9.33
C VAL A 3 14.16 -10.38 -9.69
N SER A 4 13.88 -9.39 -8.85
CA SER A 4 14.44 -8.05 -8.96
C SER A 4 15.36 -7.76 -7.77
N ASN A 5 16.46 -7.07 -8.03
CA ASN A 5 17.33 -6.60 -6.95
C ASN A 5 16.61 -5.57 -6.08
N GLY A 6 16.79 -5.66 -4.77
CA GLY A 6 16.36 -4.63 -3.86
C GLY A 6 17.09 -3.31 -4.09
N GLY A 7 16.55 -2.22 -3.54
CA GLY A 7 17.16 -0.90 -3.59
C GLY A 7 17.39 -0.33 -2.18
N ARG A 8 17.96 0.87 -2.09
CA ARG A 8 18.27 1.55 -0.82
C ARG A 8 17.05 1.80 0.06
N THR A 9 15.86 1.88 -0.53
CA THR A 9 14.58 2.06 0.17
C THR A 9 13.51 1.24 -0.55
N ARG A 10 12.30 1.11 0.07
CA ARG A 10 11.14 0.47 -0.55
C ARG A 10 10.85 1.06 -1.94
N PHE A 11 10.89 2.39 -2.10
CA PHE A 11 10.72 3.07 -3.38
C PHE A 11 11.67 2.53 -4.46
N HIS A 12 12.97 2.43 -4.15
CA HIS A 12 13.96 1.96 -5.14
C HIS A 12 13.79 0.47 -5.46
N SER A 13 13.38 -0.35 -4.48
CA SER A 13 13.09 -1.76 -4.72
C SER A 13 11.90 -1.95 -5.66
N VAL A 14 10.81 -1.20 -5.44
CA VAL A 14 9.64 -1.22 -6.30
C VAL A 14 10.00 -0.71 -7.71
N LYS A 15 10.74 0.39 -7.81
CA LYS A 15 11.20 0.93 -9.09
C LYS A 15 11.97 -0.12 -9.91
N ASN A 16 12.93 -0.81 -9.30
CA ASN A 16 13.71 -1.86 -9.97
C ASN A 16 12.84 -3.02 -10.45
N ALA A 17 11.77 -3.36 -9.70
CA ALA A 17 10.84 -4.40 -10.11
C ALA A 17 9.94 -3.94 -11.27
N LEU A 18 9.47 -2.70 -11.23
CA LEU A 18 8.63 -2.12 -12.27
C LEU A 18 9.32 -2.10 -13.65
N ASP A 19 10.62 -1.90 -13.69
CA ASP A 19 11.40 -1.88 -14.95
C ASP A 19 11.33 -3.22 -15.71
N LYS A 20 10.96 -4.32 -15.03
CA LYS A 20 10.88 -5.69 -15.59
C LYS A 20 9.47 -6.10 -16.03
N ILE A 21 8.48 -5.24 -15.88
CA ILE A 21 7.07 -5.57 -16.12
C ILE A 21 6.59 -4.87 -17.41
N ASP A 22 5.72 -5.52 -18.15
CA ASP A 22 5.13 -4.96 -19.37
C ASP A 22 4.17 -3.80 -19.03
N ASN A 23 4.04 -2.84 -19.95
CA ASN A 23 3.26 -1.62 -19.74
C ASN A 23 1.74 -1.89 -19.69
N ASP A 24 1.26 -2.93 -20.36
CA ASP A 24 -0.17 -3.25 -20.49
C ASP A 24 -0.70 -4.08 -19.32
N ALA A 25 0.17 -4.45 -18.37
CA ALA A 25 -0.22 -5.22 -17.20
C ALA A 25 -0.96 -4.38 -16.16
N ILE A 26 -1.83 -5.03 -15.37
CA ILE A 26 -2.27 -4.51 -14.07
C ILE A 26 -1.30 -5.06 -13.02
N ILE A 27 -0.75 -4.17 -12.21
CA ILE A 27 0.23 -4.51 -11.16
C ILE A 27 -0.45 -4.42 -9.81
N ALA A 28 -0.17 -5.41 -8.96
CA ALA A 28 -0.49 -5.41 -7.54
C ALA A 28 0.82 -5.37 -6.73
N ILE A 29 1.14 -4.24 -6.11
CA ILE A 29 2.33 -4.07 -5.28
C ILE A 29 1.95 -4.44 -3.85
N HIS A 30 2.58 -5.48 -3.31
CA HIS A 30 2.20 -6.04 -2.01
C HIS A 30 3.39 -6.17 -1.05
N ASP A 31 3.15 -5.81 0.20
CA ASP A 31 4.12 -6.00 1.28
C ASP A 31 4.23 -7.50 1.61
N ALA A 32 5.39 -8.11 1.45
CA ALA A 32 5.63 -9.50 1.86
C ALA A 32 5.35 -9.77 3.35
N ALA A 33 5.33 -8.72 4.16
CA ALA A 33 4.96 -8.77 5.57
C ALA A 33 3.45 -8.87 5.84
N ARG A 34 2.59 -8.98 4.81
CA ARG A 34 1.13 -9.18 4.93
C ARG A 34 0.73 -10.52 4.33
N PRO A 35 0.89 -11.63 5.05
CA PRO A 35 0.67 -12.96 4.48
C PRO A 35 -0.81 -13.32 4.30
N ILE A 36 -1.74 -12.58 4.96
CA ILE A 36 -3.17 -12.90 4.97
C ILE A 36 -3.95 -11.83 4.18
N VAL A 37 -3.88 -11.94 2.87
CA VAL A 37 -4.73 -11.17 1.96
C VAL A 37 -5.72 -12.09 1.29
N SER A 38 -7.03 -11.76 1.30
CA SER A 38 -8.04 -12.62 0.69
C SER A 38 -8.03 -12.54 -0.84
N LYS A 39 -8.38 -13.65 -1.48
CA LYS A 39 -8.61 -13.68 -2.93
C LYS A 39 -9.70 -12.69 -3.35
N LYS A 40 -10.72 -12.49 -2.52
CA LYS A 40 -11.81 -11.54 -2.74
C LYS A 40 -11.29 -10.11 -2.81
N LEU A 41 -10.46 -9.70 -1.83
CA LEU A 41 -9.87 -8.36 -1.81
C LEU A 41 -9.01 -8.12 -3.04
N ILE A 42 -8.15 -9.08 -3.41
CA ILE A 42 -7.31 -8.98 -4.61
C ILE A 42 -8.19 -8.81 -5.86
N ALA A 43 -9.20 -9.64 -6.04
CA ALA A 43 -10.10 -9.55 -7.20
C ALA A 43 -10.83 -8.21 -7.25
N THR A 44 -11.31 -7.70 -6.11
CA THR A 44 -11.98 -6.39 -6.01
C THR A 44 -11.03 -5.25 -6.39
N LEU A 45 -9.80 -5.28 -5.90
CA LEU A 45 -8.80 -4.26 -6.23
C LEU A 45 -8.51 -4.25 -7.75
N LEU A 46 -8.19 -5.42 -8.34
CA LEU A 46 -7.85 -5.54 -9.75
C LEU A 46 -9.01 -5.11 -10.66
N SER A 47 -10.25 -5.51 -10.36
CA SER A 47 -11.42 -5.18 -11.18
C SER A 47 -11.80 -3.69 -11.17
N ASN A 48 -11.27 -2.92 -10.22
CA ASN A 48 -11.56 -1.49 -10.07
C ASN A 48 -10.44 -0.56 -10.55
N VAL A 49 -9.29 -1.08 -10.98
CA VAL A 49 -8.21 -0.27 -11.59
C VAL A 49 -8.68 0.33 -12.92
N ARG A 50 -8.34 1.57 -13.19
CA ARG A 50 -8.65 2.30 -14.44
C ARG A 50 -7.46 3.19 -14.81
N ASP A 51 -7.41 3.67 -16.06
CA ASP A 51 -6.41 4.64 -16.51
C ASP A 51 -6.35 5.85 -15.59
N GLY A 52 -5.15 6.20 -15.13
CA GLY A 52 -4.92 7.30 -14.21
C GLY A 52 -5.53 7.11 -12.81
N LYS A 53 -6.05 5.91 -12.48
CA LYS A 53 -6.73 5.63 -11.22
C LYS A 53 -6.31 4.29 -10.63
N GLY A 54 -5.48 4.33 -9.60
CA GLY A 54 -5.10 3.17 -8.80
C GLY A 54 -6.16 2.79 -7.75
N THR A 55 -6.09 1.57 -7.23
CA THR A 55 -6.95 1.08 -6.13
C THR A 55 -6.10 0.71 -4.92
N VAL A 56 -6.57 1.12 -3.74
CA VAL A 56 -5.85 0.98 -2.48
C VAL A 56 -6.81 0.51 -1.39
N PRO A 57 -6.51 -0.58 -0.68
CA PRO A 57 -7.33 -1.03 0.42
C PRO A 57 -7.07 -0.18 1.66
N MET A 58 -8.14 0.25 2.31
CA MET A 58 -8.06 1.08 3.51
C MET A 58 -9.07 0.59 4.55
N ILE A 59 -8.72 0.67 5.82
CA ILE A 59 -9.61 0.39 6.96
C ILE A 59 -9.72 1.59 7.87
N GLN A 60 -10.86 1.71 8.54
CA GLN A 60 -11.07 2.74 9.56
C GLN A 60 -10.32 2.40 10.84
N ILE A 61 -10.01 3.45 11.61
CA ILE A 61 -9.40 3.33 12.93
C ILE A 61 -10.51 3.35 13.98
N ASN A 62 -10.58 2.30 14.80
CA ASN A 62 -11.56 2.21 15.88
C ASN A 62 -11.09 2.88 17.18
N ASP A 63 -9.78 2.99 17.37
CA ASP A 63 -9.19 3.59 18.57
C ASP A 63 -9.21 5.12 18.53
N SER A 64 -9.15 5.75 19.70
CA SER A 64 -8.93 7.18 19.82
C SER A 64 -7.51 7.55 19.43
N ILE A 65 -7.34 8.57 18.58
CA ILE A 65 -6.05 8.96 18.02
C ILE A 65 -5.62 10.31 18.59
N ARG A 66 -4.33 10.41 18.88
CA ARG A 66 -3.69 11.66 19.28
C ARG A 66 -2.43 11.91 18.45
N LYS A 67 -2.29 13.13 17.95
CA LYS A 67 -1.08 13.60 17.25
C LYS A 67 -0.11 14.19 18.27
N LYS A 68 1.17 13.84 18.18
CA LYS A 68 2.23 14.49 18.97
C LYS A 68 2.40 15.94 18.53
N SER A 69 2.52 16.85 19.51
CA SER A 69 2.75 18.27 19.31
C SER A 69 3.76 18.76 20.37
N GLY A 70 5.04 18.69 20.05
CA GLY A 70 6.12 18.90 21.02
C GLY A 70 6.05 17.89 22.16
N SER A 71 6.02 18.38 23.42
CA SER A 71 5.82 17.58 24.63
C SER A 71 4.37 17.17 24.89
N ASN A 72 3.41 17.72 24.15
CA ASN A 72 1.98 17.52 24.32
C ASN A 72 1.40 16.62 23.23
N THR A 73 0.10 16.35 23.33
CA THR A 73 -0.66 15.66 22.28
C THR A 73 -1.96 16.38 22.00
N ILE A 74 -2.42 16.34 20.74
CA ILE A 74 -3.68 16.91 20.26
C ILE A 74 -4.58 15.77 19.80
N MET A 75 -5.86 15.82 20.16
CA MET A 75 -6.87 14.89 19.67
C MET A 75 -7.02 15.03 18.14
N VAL A 76 -7.15 13.91 17.45
CA VAL A 76 -7.42 13.85 16.02
C VAL A 76 -8.77 13.19 15.81
N ASN A 77 -9.62 13.78 14.96
CA ASN A 77 -10.88 13.13 14.58
C ASN A 77 -10.56 11.89 13.73
N ARG A 78 -10.78 10.71 14.31
CA ARG A 78 -10.50 9.41 13.68
C ARG A 78 -11.35 9.13 12.43
N GLU A 79 -12.51 9.76 12.29
CA GLU A 79 -13.40 9.58 11.13
C GLU A 79 -12.75 10.01 9.82
N ASN A 80 -11.77 10.91 9.90
CA ASN A 80 -11.02 11.43 8.75
C ASN A 80 -9.68 10.70 8.54
N ILE A 81 -9.42 9.63 9.28
CA ILE A 81 -8.14 8.92 9.24
C ILE A 81 -8.37 7.47 8.83
N LEU A 82 -7.61 7.00 7.86
CA LEU A 82 -7.66 5.64 7.37
C LEU A 82 -6.28 4.99 7.48
N ILE A 83 -6.28 3.70 7.79
CA ILE A 83 -5.07 2.87 7.73
C ILE A 83 -4.98 2.30 6.32
N VAL A 84 -3.91 2.64 5.62
CA VAL A 84 -3.63 2.14 4.27
C VAL A 84 -3.01 0.75 4.34
N GLN A 85 -3.49 -0.13 3.47
CA GLN A 85 -2.97 -1.50 3.33
C GLN A 85 -2.40 -1.73 1.93
N THR A 86 -1.88 -2.91 1.69
CA THR A 86 -1.52 -3.45 0.38
C THR A 86 -2.25 -4.80 0.18
N PRO A 87 -2.47 -5.26 -1.08
CA PRO A 87 -1.90 -4.79 -2.35
C PRO A 87 -2.44 -3.43 -2.80
N GLN A 88 -1.57 -2.60 -3.40
CA GLN A 88 -1.97 -1.39 -4.12
C GLN A 88 -1.88 -1.68 -5.61
N CYS A 89 -2.98 -1.47 -6.34
CA CYS A 89 -3.07 -1.92 -7.73
C CYS A 89 -3.15 -0.74 -8.69
N PHE A 90 -2.41 -0.84 -9.78
CA PHE A 90 -2.26 0.21 -10.79
C PHE A 90 -2.13 -0.41 -12.19
N ILE A 91 -2.39 0.38 -13.22
CA ILE A 91 -1.94 0.05 -14.57
C ILE A 91 -0.42 0.28 -14.65
N ALA A 92 0.31 -0.67 -15.20
CA ALA A 92 1.76 -0.66 -15.23
C ALA A 92 2.34 0.62 -15.83
N LYS A 93 1.84 1.05 -16.99
CA LYS A 93 2.30 2.27 -17.68
C LYS A 93 2.19 3.51 -16.77
N ASP A 94 1.12 3.60 -15.98
CA ASP A 94 0.81 4.76 -15.15
C ASP A 94 1.74 4.82 -13.94
N ILE A 95 1.85 3.73 -13.19
CA ILE A 95 2.70 3.69 -12.00
C ILE A 95 4.20 3.77 -12.37
N LYS A 96 4.64 3.18 -13.49
CA LYS A 96 6.01 3.31 -13.99
C LYS A 96 6.35 4.77 -14.31
N LYS A 97 5.41 5.52 -14.90
CA LYS A 97 5.56 6.95 -15.14
C LYS A 97 5.77 7.69 -13.81
N SER A 98 4.95 7.42 -12.81
CA SER A 98 5.03 8.07 -11.50
C SER A 98 6.35 7.78 -10.78
N TYR A 99 6.91 6.58 -10.95
CA TYR A 99 8.22 6.22 -10.38
C TYR A 99 9.44 6.87 -11.07
N LYS A 100 9.23 7.71 -12.10
CA LYS A 100 10.30 8.56 -12.66
C LYS A 100 10.61 9.78 -11.80
N VAL A 101 9.73 10.13 -10.85
CA VAL A 101 9.97 11.23 -9.91
C VAL A 101 11.22 10.98 -9.07
N ARG A 102 11.83 12.07 -8.59
CA ARG A 102 12.92 11.97 -7.62
C ARG A 102 12.39 11.45 -6.28
N TYR A 103 13.08 10.49 -5.70
CA TYR A 103 12.74 9.96 -4.37
C TYR A 103 12.58 11.05 -3.31
N SER A 104 11.55 10.95 -2.50
CA SER A 104 11.30 11.79 -1.33
C SER A 104 10.96 10.90 -0.12
N LYS A 105 11.42 11.30 1.08
CA LYS A 105 11.03 10.65 2.34
C LYS A 105 9.52 10.73 2.63
N LYS A 106 8.78 11.59 1.92
CA LYS A 106 7.32 11.69 2.01
C LYS A 106 6.60 10.51 1.33
N PHE A 107 7.28 9.77 0.48
CA PHE A 107 6.72 8.59 -0.18
C PHE A 107 6.74 7.40 0.77
N THR A 108 5.63 7.18 1.45
CA THR A 108 5.46 6.11 2.43
C THR A 108 4.96 4.81 1.80
N ASP A 109 4.29 4.91 0.64
CA ASP A 109 3.69 3.82 -0.12
C ASP A 109 3.63 4.14 -1.62
N ASP A 110 3.07 3.25 -2.44
CA ASP A 110 2.99 3.42 -3.89
C ASP A 110 1.91 4.43 -4.27
N ALA A 111 0.84 4.51 -3.48
CA ALA A 111 -0.23 5.50 -3.67
C ALA A 111 0.32 6.92 -3.57
N SER A 112 1.15 7.22 -2.57
CA SER A 112 1.76 8.55 -2.39
C SER A 112 2.69 8.94 -3.55
N VAL A 113 3.36 7.98 -4.18
CA VAL A 113 4.16 8.21 -5.40
C VAL A 113 3.24 8.51 -6.57
N PHE A 114 2.16 7.76 -6.71
CA PHE A 114 1.20 7.89 -7.80
C PHE A 114 0.47 9.24 -7.75
N GLU A 115 0.01 9.65 -6.58
CA GLU A 115 -0.65 10.94 -6.34
C GLU A 115 0.28 12.12 -6.59
N ALA A 116 1.58 11.99 -6.27
CA ALA A 116 2.58 13.04 -6.52
C ALA A 116 2.79 13.33 -8.02
N ASP A 117 2.47 12.38 -8.91
CA ASP A 117 2.48 12.55 -10.38
C ASP A 117 1.08 12.88 -10.94
N GLY A 118 0.10 13.19 -10.09
CA GLY A 118 -1.26 13.55 -10.48
C GLY A 118 -2.22 12.38 -10.67
N GLY A 119 -1.81 11.16 -10.34
CA GLY A 119 -2.69 10.00 -10.29
C GLY A 119 -3.77 10.12 -9.22
N LYS A 120 -4.88 9.40 -9.38
CA LYS A 120 -5.98 9.37 -8.41
C LYS A 120 -6.07 7.99 -7.75
N ILE A 121 -6.46 7.96 -6.49
CA ILE A 121 -6.67 6.72 -5.75
C ILE A 121 -8.16 6.48 -5.53
N LYS A 122 -8.62 5.28 -5.90
CA LYS A 122 -9.90 4.74 -5.47
C LYS A 122 -9.70 3.94 -4.20
N GLN A 123 -10.30 4.37 -3.12
CA GLN A 123 -10.40 3.60 -1.89
C GLN A 123 -11.24 2.34 -2.12
N ILE A 124 -10.77 1.23 -1.60
CA ILE A 124 -11.50 -0.04 -1.50
C ILE A 124 -11.50 -0.43 -0.01
N ASP A 125 -12.58 -1.00 0.47
CA ASP A 125 -12.63 -1.48 1.85
C ASP A 125 -11.57 -2.58 2.04
N GLY A 126 -10.67 -2.35 2.99
CA GLY A 126 -9.63 -3.29 3.38
C GLY A 126 -10.16 -4.37 4.32
N GLU A 127 -9.25 -5.20 4.82
CA GLU A 127 -9.58 -6.31 5.72
C GLU A 127 -8.78 -6.19 7.02
N ILE A 128 -9.45 -6.32 8.17
CA ILE A 128 -8.79 -6.29 9.48
C ILE A 128 -7.76 -7.42 9.59
N SER A 129 -8.04 -8.58 8.99
CA SER A 129 -7.12 -9.72 8.95
C SER A 129 -5.86 -9.49 8.13
N ASN A 130 -5.86 -8.52 7.20
CA ASN A 130 -4.70 -8.19 6.36
C ASN A 130 -3.64 -7.40 7.14
N ILE A 131 -3.20 -7.98 8.25
CA ILE A 131 -2.26 -7.39 9.21
C ILE A 131 -0.85 -7.37 8.61
N LYS A 132 -0.12 -6.28 8.88
CA LYS A 132 1.32 -6.20 8.57
C LYS A 132 2.13 -6.70 9.76
N ILE A 133 2.92 -7.73 9.58
CA ILE A 133 3.87 -8.22 10.60
C ILE A 133 4.97 -7.18 10.77
N THR A 134 4.99 -6.51 11.90
CA THR A 134 6.00 -5.51 12.27
C THR A 134 6.76 -5.89 13.54
N ASN A 135 6.20 -6.75 14.35
CA ASN A 135 6.76 -7.22 15.61
C ASN A 135 6.42 -8.70 15.89
N LYS A 136 7.00 -9.27 16.95
CA LYS A 136 6.78 -10.68 17.34
C LYS A 136 5.33 -10.99 17.76
N GLN A 137 4.58 -9.99 18.25
CA GLN A 137 3.19 -10.20 18.65
C GLN A 137 2.29 -10.35 17.43
N ASP A 138 2.54 -9.55 16.37
CA ASP A 138 1.81 -9.67 15.11
C ASP A 138 1.94 -11.09 14.52
N LEU A 139 3.15 -11.67 14.63
CA LEU A 139 3.39 -13.04 14.16
C LEU A 139 2.56 -14.08 14.93
N LYS A 140 2.39 -13.91 16.26
CA LYS A 140 1.53 -14.80 17.05
C LYS A 140 0.06 -14.70 16.62
N ILE A 141 -0.42 -13.47 16.39
CA ILE A 141 -1.80 -13.24 15.93
C ILE A 141 -2.02 -13.93 14.57
N ILE A 142 -1.09 -13.73 13.64
CA ILE A 142 -1.18 -14.33 12.30
C ILE A 142 -1.19 -15.87 12.37
N ASN A 143 -0.33 -16.47 13.18
CA ASN A 143 -0.32 -17.91 13.36
C ASN A 143 -1.65 -18.45 13.92
N SER A 144 -2.33 -17.69 14.78
CA SER A 144 -3.65 -18.09 15.31
C SER A 144 -4.79 -17.95 14.30
N ILE A 145 -4.62 -17.13 13.26
CA ILE A 145 -5.60 -16.97 12.18
C ILE A 145 -5.41 -18.05 11.10
N MET A 146 -4.17 -18.52 10.90
CA MET A 146 -3.83 -19.50 9.86
C MET A 146 -4.03 -20.98 10.28
N ASN A 147 -4.16 -21.24 11.59
CA ASN A 147 -4.47 -22.56 12.16
C ASN A 147 -5.99 -22.72 12.37
#